data_aafae61c1e020c72d65950a26457efb6
#
_entry.id   aafae61c1e020c72d65950a26457efb6
#
_cell.length_a   1.000
_cell.length_b   1.000
_cell.length_c   1.000
_cell.angle_alpha   90.00
_cell.angle_beta   90.00
_cell.angle_gamma   90.00
#
_symmetry.space_group_name_H-M   'P 1'
#
loop_
_entity.id
_entity.type
_entity.pdbx_description
1 polymer ?
#
loop_
_entity_poly.entity_id
_entity_poly.type
_entity_poly.pdbx_seq_one_letter_code
_entity_poly.pdbx_strand_id
1 'polypeptide(L)'
;MKFMDYDNDGWDDIVQLNGAMLDNVNLYHSEVTYKEPLLMYRNLGKGRFAKVSDSLGADFMRPIVGRGLATADFDNDGDLDIAVNIRGDYPELLRNDGGNANHFLEVFLIGTKSNRDGAGASLKLTSEGFVHVEQAKGGMSYMSASDPRIFFGLGKRTKIESLEINWPSGHVDRLTNLPVDQIIAVKEGAGLVPHPFPKVPGR
;
A
#
# COMPACT_ATOMS: atom_id res chain seq x y z
N MET A 1 8.09 -4.87 8.51
CA MET A 1 7.36 -5.69 7.53
C MET A 1 6.01 -5.06 7.28
N LYS A 2 5.56 -5.03 6.02
CA LYS A 2 4.27 -4.50 5.60
C LYS A 2 3.71 -5.29 4.44
N PHE A 3 2.39 -5.37 4.34
CA PHE A 3 1.66 -5.82 3.17
C PHE A 3 1.39 -4.64 2.23
N MET A 4 1.59 -4.83 0.94
CA MET A 4 1.31 -3.88 -0.13
C MET A 4 1.19 -4.63 -1.46
N ASP A 5 0.34 -4.19 -2.34
CA ASP A 5 0.26 -4.69 -3.72
C ASP A 5 1.18 -3.83 -4.59
N TYR A 6 2.45 -4.27 -4.79
CA TYR A 6 3.46 -3.45 -5.46
C TYR A 6 3.35 -3.48 -6.99
N ASP A 7 2.71 -4.50 -7.56
CA ASP A 7 2.52 -4.65 -9.00
C ASP A 7 1.06 -4.55 -9.45
N ASN A 8 0.18 -4.09 -8.55
CA ASN A 8 -1.25 -3.86 -8.76
C ASN A 8 -2.00 -5.10 -9.30
N ASP A 9 -1.55 -6.31 -8.98
CA ASP A 9 -2.19 -7.53 -9.45
C ASP A 9 -3.45 -7.92 -8.66
N GLY A 10 -3.69 -7.25 -7.54
CA GLY A 10 -4.82 -7.43 -6.62
C GLY A 10 -4.51 -8.37 -5.46
N TRP A 11 -3.25 -8.76 -5.28
CA TRP A 11 -2.80 -9.58 -4.16
C TRP A 11 -1.75 -8.84 -3.34
N ASP A 12 -1.97 -8.77 -2.04
CA ASP A 12 -0.97 -8.19 -1.13
C ASP A 12 0.33 -8.99 -1.13
N ASP A 13 1.41 -8.30 -1.41
CA ASP A 13 2.79 -8.75 -1.30
C ASP A 13 3.36 -8.41 0.08
N ILE A 14 4.56 -8.88 0.36
CA ILE A 14 5.24 -8.60 1.63
C ILE A 14 6.53 -7.85 1.37
N VAL A 15 6.63 -6.63 1.88
CA VAL A 15 7.89 -5.89 1.97
C VAL A 15 8.44 -5.94 3.39
N GLN A 16 9.72 -6.27 3.50
CA GLN A 16 10.41 -6.34 4.78
C GLN A 16 11.62 -5.40 4.78
N LEU A 17 11.65 -4.51 5.76
CA LEU A 17 12.78 -3.63 6.05
C LEU A 17 13.63 -4.26 7.15
N ASN A 18 14.91 -4.40 6.90
CA ASN A 18 15.87 -5.11 7.75
C ASN A 18 16.96 -4.20 8.29
N GLY A 19 17.81 -4.77 9.13
CA GLY A 19 18.96 -4.15 9.74
C GLY A 19 19.08 -4.51 11.22
N ALA A 20 20.22 -5.03 11.62
CA ALA A 20 20.47 -5.46 12.98
C ALA A 20 20.46 -4.29 14.00
N MET A 21 20.21 -4.58 15.25
CA MET A 21 20.25 -3.59 16.34
C MET A 21 21.69 -3.28 16.76
N LEU A 22 22.55 -4.29 16.74
CA LEU A 22 23.94 -4.21 17.17
C LEU A 22 24.85 -4.17 15.92
N ASP A 23 25.76 -3.23 15.89
CA ASP A 23 26.72 -3.05 14.80
C ASP A 23 27.75 -4.18 14.71
N ASN A 24 27.97 -4.91 15.80
CA ASN A 24 28.85 -6.05 15.91
C ASN A 24 28.11 -7.40 15.86
N VAL A 25 26.90 -7.45 15.35
CA VAL A 25 26.06 -8.67 15.30
C VAL A 25 26.76 -9.85 14.65
N ASN A 26 27.62 -9.62 13.65
CA ASN A 26 28.38 -10.63 12.93
C ASN A 26 29.40 -11.38 13.81
N LEU A 27 29.74 -10.86 15.00
CA LEU A 27 30.58 -11.57 15.98
C LEU A 27 29.83 -12.71 16.68
N TYR A 28 28.49 -12.67 16.68
CA TYR A 28 27.61 -13.64 17.35
C TYR A 28 26.80 -14.47 16.35
N HIS A 29 26.51 -13.89 15.18
CA HIS A 29 25.71 -14.46 14.11
C HIS A 29 26.39 -14.18 12.78
N SER A 30 27.19 -15.12 12.28
CA SER A 30 27.98 -14.95 11.07
C SER A 30 27.14 -14.78 9.80
N GLU A 31 25.86 -15.24 9.83
CA GLU A 31 24.88 -15.15 8.75
C GLU A 31 24.12 -13.80 8.70
N VAL A 32 24.29 -12.95 9.74
CA VAL A 32 23.61 -11.66 9.85
C VAL A 32 24.61 -10.52 9.75
N THR A 33 24.26 -9.49 8.99
CA THR A 33 25.05 -8.26 8.88
C THR A 33 24.34 -7.08 9.53
N TYR A 34 25.09 -6.05 9.91
CA TYR A 34 24.50 -4.85 10.51
C TYR A 34 23.58 -4.11 9.53
N LYS A 35 24.03 -3.95 8.29
CA LYS A 35 23.26 -3.41 7.18
C LYS A 35 22.75 -4.55 6.33
N GLU A 36 21.44 -4.51 6.03
CA GLU A 36 20.79 -5.53 5.19
C GLU A 36 19.91 -4.86 4.15
N PRO A 37 19.74 -5.45 2.95
CA PRO A 37 18.81 -4.92 1.95
C PRO A 37 17.36 -5.15 2.37
N LEU A 38 16.45 -4.44 1.71
CA LEU A 38 15.02 -4.76 1.79
C LEU A 38 14.76 -6.12 1.14
N LEU A 39 13.69 -6.75 1.60
CA LEU A 39 13.18 -7.97 0.97
C LEU A 39 11.76 -7.73 0.46
N MET A 40 11.49 -8.23 -0.75
CA MET A 40 10.16 -8.27 -1.34
C MET A 40 9.79 -9.70 -1.68
N TYR A 41 8.60 -10.07 -1.25
CA TYR A 41 8.01 -11.38 -1.55
C TYR A 41 6.71 -11.17 -2.27
N ARG A 42 6.70 -11.49 -3.57
CA ARG A 42 5.50 -11.44 -4.41
C ARG A 42 4.54 -12.56 -4.05
N ASN A 43 3.28 -12.23 -3.90
CA ASN A 43 2.20 -13.17 -3.68
C ASN A 43 1.82 -13.88 -4.99
N LEU A 44 1.92 -15.20 -5.02
CA LEU A 44 1.56 -16.03 -6.17
C LEU A 44 0.16 -16.67 -5.99
N GLY A 45 -0.61 -16.21 -5.02
CA GLY A 45 -1.88 -16.81 -4.64
C GLY A 45 -1.72 -18.14 -3.90
N LYS A 46 -2.84 -18.60 -3.31
CA LYS A 46 -2.92 -19.88 -2.56
C LYS A 46 -1.88 -20.00 -1.44
N GLY A 47 -1.54 -18.89 -0.77
CA GLY A 47 -0.56 -18.84 0.33
C GLY A 47 0.88 -19.07 -0.09
N ARG A 48 1.23 -18.88 -1.37
CA ARG A 48 2.60 -19.01 -1.87
C ARG A 48 3.19 -17.66 -2.18
N PHE A 49 4.45 -17.48 -1.82
CA PHE A 49 5.22 -16.27 -2.09
C PHE A 49 6.54 -16.61 -2.78
N ALA A 50 7.01 -15.72 -3.64
CA ALA A 50 8.31 -15.79 -4.27
C ALA A 50 9.15 -14.56 -3.88
N LYS A 51 10.40 -14.76 -3.48
CA LYS A 51 11.33 -13.64 -3.27
C LYS A 51 11.66 -13.03 -4.63
N VAL A 52 11.43 -11.72 -4.78
CA VAL A 52 11.67 -10.96 -6.02
C VAL A 52 12.59 -9.76 -5.82
N SER A 53 13.17 -9.60 -4.64
CA SER A 53 14.00 -8.44 -4.27
C SER A 53 15.06 -8.10 -5.30
N ASP A 54 15.74 -9.12 -5.84
CA ASP A 54 16.88 -8.96 -6.74
C ASP A 54 16.51 -8.36 -8.11
N SER A 55 15.21 -8.31 -8.43
CA SER A 55 14.68 -7.74 -9.70
C SER A 55 14.17 -6.30 -9.56
N LEU A 56 14.16 -5.73 -8.34
CA LEU A 56 13.54 -4.43 -8.05
C LEU A 56 14.53 -3.24 -8.11
N GLY A 57 15.71 -3.47 -8.65
CA GLY A 57 16.71 -2.41 -8.86
C GLY A 57 17.76 -2.30 -7.76
N ALA A 58 18.81 -1.51 -8.06
CA ALA A 58 19.98 -1.40 -7.19
C ALA A 58 19.69 -0.68 -5.87
N ASP A 59 18.84 0.33 -5.91
CA ASP A 59 18.47 1.12 -4.72
C ASP A 59 17.70 0.27 -3.72
N PHE A 60 16.78 -0.59 -4.20
CA PHE A 60 16.06 -1.55 -3.36
C PHE A 60 17.01 -2.55 -2.69
N MET A 61 18.07 -2.92 -3.36
CA MET A 61 19.08 -3.89 -2.88
C MET A 61 20.21 -3.23 -2.06
N ARG A 62 20.19 -1.91 -1.85
CA ARG A 62 21.20 -1.21 -1.05
C ARG A 62 21.13 -1.67 0.42
N PRO A 63 22.25 -2.15 1.01
CA PRO A 63 22.24 -2.54 2.42
C PRO A 63 22.13 -1.32 3.33
N ILE A 64 21.11 -1.30 4.18
CA ILE A 64 20.77 -0.21 5.11
C ILE A 64 20.49 -0.74 6.52
N VAL A 65 20.45 0.17 7.49
CA VAL A 65 19.94 -0.14 8.84
C VAL A 65 18.53 0.41 8.95
N GLY A 66 17.60 -0.29 8.37
CA GLY A 66 16.21 0.14 8.29
C GLY A 66 15.49 0.09 9.63
N ARG A 67 14.52 1.02 9.84
CA ARG A 67 13.69 1.07 11.06
C ARG A 67 12.21 1.27 10.74
N GLY A 68 11.83 2.37 10.18
CA GLY A 68 10.45 2.67 9.79
C GLY A 68 10.24 2.45 8.29
N LEU A 69 9.08 1.89 7.90
CA LEU A 69 8.66 1.69 6.53
C LEU A 69 7.22 2.14 6.37
N ALA A 70 6.99 3.03 5.41
CA ALA A 70 5.67 3.50 5.02
C ALA A 70 5.47 3.34 3.51
N THR A 71 4.22 3.24 3.08
CA THR A 71 3.85 3.18 1.66
C THR A 71 2.83 4.26 1.33
N ALA A 72 2.94 4.83 0.15
CA ALA A 72 2.01 5.79 -0.42
C ALA A 72 2.17 5.79 -1.94
N ASP A 73 1.13 6.14 -2.66
CA ASP A 73 1.27 6.63 -4.04
C ASP A 73 1.67 8.10 -3.95
N PHE A 74 2.99 8.36 -3.93
CA PHE A 74 3.57 9.67 -3.62
C PHE A 74 3.37 10.69 -4.75
N ASP A 75 3.53 10.26 -5.98
CA ASP A 75 3.39 11.13 -7.17
C ASP A 75 2.03 11.00 -7.85
N ASN A 76 1.12 10.20 -7.29
CA ASN A 76 -0.25 9.94 -7.77
C ASN A 76 -0.25 9.37 -9.19
N ASP A 77 0.66 8.47 -9.49
CA ASP A 77 0.75 7.80 -10.78
C ASP A 77 0.03 6.44 -10.80
N GLY A 78 -0.44 5.98 -9.64
CA GLY A 78 -1.29 4.81 -9.48
C GLY A 78 -0.55 3.54 -9.12
N ASP A 79 0.65 3.66 -8.55
CA ASP A 79 1.30 2.56 -7.87
C ASP A 79 1.85 2.97 -6.49
N LEU A 80 2.14 1.99 -5.65
CA LEU A 80 2.60 2.25 -4.30
C LEU A 80 4.11 2.36 -4.23
N ASP A 81 4.60 3.49 -3.72
CA ASP A 81 5.99 3.76 -3.38
C ASP A 81 6.32 3.35 -1.95
N ILE A 82 7.61 3.31 -1.63
CA ILE A 82 8.11 2.93 -0.32
C ILE A 82 8.99 4.04 0.25
N ALA A 83 8.61 4.58 1.40
CA ALA A 83 9.47 5.45 2.20
C ALA A 83 10.09 4.66 3.34
N VAL A 84 11.42 4.78 3.52
CA VAL A 84 12.17 4.09 4.58
C VAL A 84 12.93 5.08 5.45
N ASN A 85 12.88 4.84 6.75
CA ASN A 85 13.71 5.55 7.72
C ASN A 85 14.95 4.69 8.04
N ILE A 86 16.14 5.29 7.93
CA ILE A 86 17.42 4.61 8.05
C ILE A 86 18.14 5.13 9.29
N ARG A 87 18.60 4.23 10.16
CA ARG A 87 19.39 4.62 11.31
C ARG A 87 20.76 5.17 10.90
N GLY A 88 21.03 6.41 11.28
CA GLY A 88 22.32 7.05 11.02
C GLY A 88 22.53 7.50 9.57
N ASP A 89 21.45 7.58 8.79
CA ASP A 89 21.48 8.06 7.40
C ASP A 89 20.19 8.83 7.10
N TYR A 90 20.11 9.47 5.93
CA TYR A 90 18.91 10.15 5.47
C TYR A 90 17.80 9.13 5.16
N PRO A 91 16.52 9.52 5.36
CA PRO A 91 15.41 8.71 4.86
C PRO A 91 15.43 8.64 3.34
N GLU A 92 14.95 7.56 2.78
CA GLU A 92 14.84 7.34 1.34
C GLU A 92 13.41 7.13 0.90
N LEU A 93 13.11 7.61 -0.30
CA LEU A 93 11.90 7.31 -1.04
C LEU A 93 12.30 6.45 -2.25
N LEU A 94 11.79 5.23 -2.27
CA LEU A 94 11.94 4.30 -3.39
C LEU A 94 10.67 4.39 -4.22
N ARG A 95 10.77 5.04 -5.38
CA ARG A 95 9.66 5.16 -6.31
C ARG A 95 9.47 3.85 -7.07
N ASN A 96 8.24 3.44 -7.17
CA ASN A 96 7.83 2.34 -8.02
C ASN A 96 7.50 2.90 -9.42
N ASP A 97 8.02 2.31 -10.47
CA ASP A 97 7.80 2.75 -11.85
C ASP A 97 7.10 1.65 -12.68
N GLY A 98 6.49 0.66 -12.03
CA GLY A 98 6.02 -0.54 -12.74
C GLY A 98 4.64 -1.07 -12.35
N GLY A 99 4.17 -0.78 -11.15
CA GLY A 99 2.86 -1.24 -10.66
C GLY A 99 1.71 -0.72 -11.52
N ASN A 100 1.81 0.53 -11.97
CA ASN A 100 0.82 1.20 -12.80
C ASN A 100 0.66 0.64 -14.23
N ALA A 101 1.40 -0.40 -14.61
CA ALA A 101 1.09 -1.20 -15.80
C ALA A 101 -0.23 -2.00 -15.66
N ASN A 102 -0.73 -2.15 -14.45
CA ASN A 102 -2.03 -2.70 -14.10
C ASN A 102 -2.99 -1.58 -13.65
N HIS A 103 -4.28 -1.91 -13.55
CA HIS A 103 -5.31 -0.96 -13.11
C HIS A 103 -5.36 -0.87 -11.59
N PHE A 104 -5.89 0.26 -11.08
CA PHE A 104 -6.04 0.50 -9.65
C PHE A 104 -7.29 1.33 -9.31
N LEU A 105 -7.61 1.39 -8.02
CA LEU A 105 -8.50 2.38 -7.40
C LEU A 105 -7.89 2.80 -6.06
N GLU A 106 -7.80 4.09 -5.82
CA GLU A 106 -7.46 4.64 -4.52
C GLU A 106 -8.65 5.35 -3.87
N VAL A 107 -8.88 5.10 -2.58
CA VAL A 107 -10.05 5.59 -1.87
C VAL A 107 -9.64 6.41 -0.63
N PHE A 108 -9.95 7.70 -0.64
CA PHE A 108 -9.81 8.57 0.52
C PHE A 108 -11.13 8.65 1.28
N LEU A 109 -11.13 8.34 2.57
CA LEU A 109 -12.30 8.33 3.42
C LEU A 109 -12.42 9.61 4.23
N ILE A 110 -13.66 10.12 4.34
CA ILE A 110 -14.00 11.30 5.15
C ILE A 110 -15.16 10.91 6.07
N GLY A 111 -14.85 10.56 7.32
CA GLY A 111 -15.84 10.24 8.33
C GLY A 111 -16.59 11.49 8.82
N THR A 112 -17.85 11.33 9.14
CA THR A 112 -18.71 12.37 9.71
C THR A 112 -19.22 12.01 11.10
N LYS A 113 -19.64 10.76 11.30
CA LYS A 113 -19.97 10.15 12.59
C LYS A 113 -18.88 9.20 13.05
N SER A 114 -18.16 8.59 12.10
CA SER A 114 -16.96 7.79 12.32
C SER A 114 -15.74 8.68 12.51
N ASN A 115 -14.57 8.06 12.76
CA ASN A 115 -13.30 8.77 12.78
C ASN A 115 -13.11 9.55 11.46
N ARG A 116 -12.55 10.76 11.55
CA ARG A 116 -12.38 11.69 10.41
C ARG A 116 -11.69 11.04 9.22
N ASP A 117 -10.67 10.23 9.46
CA ASP A 117 -9.88 9.57 8.42
C ASP A 117 -10.41 8.16 8.10
N GLY A 118 -11.64 7.85 8.52
CA GLY A 118 -12.30 6.58 8.28
C GLY A 118 -11.69 5.38 9.00
N ALA A 119 -10.74 5.58 9.92
CA ALA A 119 -10.06 4.47 10.59
C ALA A 119 -11.06 3.49 11.22
N GLY A 120 -10.90 2.19 10.91
CA GLY A 120 -11.81 1.12 11.29
C GLY A 120 -12.90 0.80 10.26
N ALA A 121 -13.07 1.61 9.22
CA ALA A 121 -13.97 1.26 8.12
C ALA A 121 -13.46 0.04 7.35
N SER A 122 -14.38 -0.82 6.91
CA SER A 122 -14.10 -1.96 6.04
C SER A 122 -14.64 -1.68 4.65
N LEU A 123 -13.79 -1.84 3.64
CA LEU A 123 -14.12 -1.62 2.24
C LEU A 123 -14.15 -2.97 1.52
N LYS A 124 -15.21 -3.21 0.77
CA LYS A 124 -15.33 -4.40 -0.09
C LYS A 124 -15.52 -3.95 -1.52
N LEU A 125 -14.53 -4.21 -2.35
CA LEU A 125 -14.53 -3.94 -3.78
C LEU A 125 -14.86 -5.21 -4.55
N THR A 126 -15.71 -5.12 -5.56
CA THR A 126 -16.01 -6.20 -6.51
C THR A 126 -15.66 -5.73 -7.91
N SER A 127 -14.82 -6.49 -8.61
CA SER A 127 -14.33 -6.19 -9.96
C SER A 127 -14.23 -7.48 -10.76
N GLU A 128 -15.09 -7.63 -11.79
CA GLU A 128 -15.11 -8.77 -12.71
C GLU A 128 -15.07 -10.14 -12.00
N GLY A 129 -15.89 -10.28 -10.93
CA GLY A 129 -15.96 -11.49 -10.11
C GLY A 129 -14.86 -11.64 -9.06
N PHE A 130 -13.86 -10.75 -9.06
CA PHE A 130 -12.86 -10.67 -8.00
C PHE A 130 -13.40 -9.81 -6.86
N VAL A 131 -13.20 -10.30 -5.63
CA VAL A 131 -13.59 -9.57 -4.41
C VAL A 131 -12.35 -9.28 -3.59
N HIS A 132 -12.11 -8.00 -3.34
CA HIS A 132 -11.03 -7.52 -2.48
C HIS A 132 -11.62 -6.81 -1.25
N VAL A 133 -11.09 -7.11 -0.08
CA VAL A 133 -11.53 -6.50 1.19
C VAL A 133 -10.35 -5.85 1.86
N GLU A 134 -10.48 -4.55 2.10
CA GLU A 134 -9.49 -3.76 2.82
C GLU A 134 -10.10 -3.11 4.07
N GLN A 135 -9.23 -2.75 5.00
CA GLN A 135 -9.60 -2.02 6.20
C GLN A 135 -8.80 -0.73 6.31
N ALA A 136 -9.48 0.38 6.55
CA ALA A 136 -8.83 1.64 6.87
C ALA A 136 -8.12 1.55 8.23
N LYS A 137 -6.80 1.71 8.24
CA LYS A 137 -5.95 1.54 9.42
C LYS A 137 -5.22 2.85 9.74
N GLY A 138 -5.12 3.20 11.02
CA GLY A 138 -4.43 4.41 11.48
C GLY A 138 -2.91 4.28 11.64
N GLY A 139 -2.37 3.07 11.54
CA GLY A 139 -0.95 2.78 11.64
C GLY A 139 -0.69 1.32 11.33
N MET A 140 0.44 0.99 10.71
CA MET A 140 0.61 -0.32 10.08
C MET A 140 1.99 -0.96 10.21
N SER A 141 2.99 -0.32 10.78
CA SER A 141 4.32 -0.89 10.92
C SER A 141 5.04 -0.23 12.09
N TYR A 142 6.21 -0.75 12.45
CA TYR A 142 7.01 -0.22 13.54
C TYR A 142 7.35 1.25 13.30
N MET A 143 6.91 2.13 14.20
CA MET A 143 7.13 3.59 14.17
C MET A 143 6.82 4.23 12.80
N SER A 144 5.74 3.77 12.13
CA SER A 144 5.40 4.21 10.80
C SER A 144 3.90 4.38 10.62
N ALA A 145 3.51 5.41 9.87
CA ALA A 145 2.18 5.61 9.36
C ALA A 145 2.25 5.73 7.83
N SER A 146 1.45 4.95 7.13
CA SER A 146 1.33 5.04 5.68
C SER A 146 0.25 6.02 5.27
N ASP A 147 0.14 6.27 3.99
CA ASP A 147 -0.97 7.05 3.43
C ASP A 147 -2.32 6.52 3.95
N PRO A 148 -3.22 7.39 4.40
CA PRO A 148 -4.56 6.99 4.84
C PRO A 148 -5.47 6.55 3.68
N ARG A 149 -5.09 6.81 2.43
CA ARG A 149 -5.82 6.30 1.26
C ARG A 149 -5.76 4.78 1.23
N ILE A 150 -6.86 4.15 0.89
CA ILE A 150 -6.96 2.71 0.74
C ILE A 150 -6.74 2.38 -0.73
N PHE A 151 -5.73 1.57 -0.98
CA PHE A 151 -5.31 1.19 -2.32
C PHE A 151 -5.87 -0.18 -2.70
N PHE A 152 -6.34 -0.30 -3.93
CA PHE A 152 -6.80 -1.54 -4.54
C PHE A 152 -6.11 -1.73 -5.90
N GLY A 153 -5.21 -2.70 -6.01
CA GLY A 153 -4.75 -3.20 -7.29
C GLY A 153 -5.84 -4.02 -7.98
N LEU A 154 -5.99 -3.84 -9.27
CA LEU A 154 -7.07 -4.46 -10.04
C LEU A 154 -6.57 -5.42 -11.13
N GLY A 155 -5.25 -5.53 -11.31
CA GLY A 155 -4.67 -6.31 -12.39
C GLY A 155 -5.12 -5.77 -13.75
N LYS A 156 -5.61 -6.63 -14.60
CA LYS A 156 -6.12 -6.27 -15.95
C LYS A 156 -7.63 -6.00 -15.97
N ARG A 157 -8.30 -5.94 -14.83
CA ARG A 157 -9.74 -5.69 -14.70
C ARG A 157 -10.02 -4.23 -15.01
N THR A 158 -10.97 -3.98 -15.90
CA THR A 158 -11.29 -2.64 -16.40
C THR A 158 -12.60 -2.08 -15.83
N LYS A 159 -13.29 -2.87 -14.98
CA LYS A 159 -14.60 -2.51 -14.47
C LYS A 159 -14.74 -2.85 -12.99
N ILE A 160 -15.19 -1.86 -12.22
CA ILE A 160 -15.57 -2.03 -10.82
C ILE A 160 -17.10 -2.04 -10.73
N GLU A 161 -17.68 -3.20 -10.39
CA GLU A 161 -19.12 -3.34 -10.24
C GLU A 161 -19.63 -2.61 -9.01
N SER A 162 -18.91 -2.75 -7.88
CA SER A 162 -19.32 -2.13 -6.62
C SER A 162 -18.14 -1.90 -5.66
N LEU A 163 -18.27 -0.84 -4.88
CA LEU A 163 -17.49 -0.57 -3.67
C LEU A 163 -18.47 -0.36 -2.52
N GLU A 164 -18.43 -1.24 -1.53
CA GLU A 164 -19.19 -1.13 -0.29
C GLU A 164 -18.26 -0.70 0.84
N ILE A 165 -18.64 0.34 1.58
CA ILE A 165 -17.88 0.89 2.69
C ILE A 165 -18.73 0.76 3.95
N ASN A 166 -18.30 -0.10 4.87
CA ASN A 166 -18.93 -0.29 6.18
C ASN A 166 -18.19 0.57 7.20
N TRP A 167 -18.84 1.64 7.64
CA TRP A 167 -18.28 2.58 8.58
C TRP A 167 -18.42 2.11 10.04
N PRO A 168 -17.49 2.48 10.94
CA PRO A 168 -17.62 2.17 12.37
C PRO A 168 -18.90 2.67 13.04
N SER A 169 -19.51 3.73 12.51
CA SER A 169 -20.81 4.25 12.96
C SER A 169 -22.00 3.31 12.69
N GLY A 170 -21.79 2.25 11.90
CA GLY A 170 -22.83 1.36 11.39
C GLY A 170 -23.48 1.83 10.09
N HIS A 171 -23.08 3.01 9.57
CA HIS A 171 -23.51 3.44 8.23
C HIS A 171 -22.84 2.61 7.14
N VAL A 172 -23.52 2.45 6.00
CA VAL A 172 -22.98 1.74 4.83
C VAL A 172 -23.19 2.60 3.59
N ASP A 173 -22.09 3.00 2.96
CA ASP A 173 -22.11 3.62 1.63
C ASP A 173 -21.88 2.54 0.56
N ARG A 174 -22.62 2.63 -0.54
CA ARG A 174 -22.48 1.74 -1.70
C ARG A 174 -22.35 2.56 -2.97
N LEU A 175 -21.25 2.36 -3.67
CA LEU A 175 -20.97 2.95 -4.97
C LEU A 175 -20.96 1.84 -6.02
N THR A 176 -21.43 2.14 -7.22
CA THR A 176 -21.51 1.16 -8.31
C THR A 176 -20.99 1.72 -9.61
N ASN A 177 -20.48 0.85 -10.47
CA ASN A 177 -20.00 1.20 -11.81
C ASN A 177 -18.93 2.31 -11.77
N LEU A 178 -17.94 2.16 -10.87
CA LEU A 178 -16.82 3.08 -10.80
C LEU A 178 -15.84 2.80 -11.94
N PRO A 179 -15.26 3.83 -12.58
CA PRO A 179 -14.12 3.65 -13.46
C PRO A 179 -12.88 3.22 -12.68
N VAL A 180 -11.94 2.59 -13.36
CA VAL A 180 -10.60 2.27 -12.83
C VAL A 180 -9.65 3.47 -12.98
N ASP A 181 -8.42 3.35 -12.50
CA ASP A 181 -7.33 4.32 -12.67
C ASP A 181 -7.67 5.73 -12.16
N GLN A 182 -8.16 5.79 -10.92
CA GLN A 182 -8.51 7.06 -10.29
C GLN A 182 -8.36 7.04 -8.78
N ILE A 183 -8.23 8.23 -8.23
CA ILE A 183 -8.34 8.51 -6.81
C ILE A 183 -9.74 9.07 -6.57
N ILE A 184 -10.47 8.52 -5.60
CA ILE A 184 -11.80 9.02 -5.22
C ILE A 184 -11.82 9.41 -3.74
N ALA A 185 -12.69 10.35 -3.39
CA ALA A 185 -13.02 10.62 -1.99
C ALA A 185 -14.47 10.25 -1.70
N VAL A 186 -14.69 9.53 -0.60
CA VAL A 186 -16.02 9.13 -0.14
C VAL A 186 -16.25 9.71 1.24
N LYS A 187 -17.30 10.54 1.35
CA LYS A 187 -17.75 11.12 2.63
C LYS A 187 -18.90 10.29 3.18
N GLU A 188 -18.76 9.88 4.44
CA GLU A 188 -19.74 9.07 5.16
C GLU A 188 -21.15 9.67 5.06
N GLY A 189 -22.07 8.89 4.47
CA GLY A 189 -23.47 9.26 4.26
C GLY A 189 -23.74 10.27 3.13
N ALA A 190 -22.70 10.70 2.40
CA ALA A 190 -22.86 11.63 1.27
C ALA A 190 -22.32 11.01 -0.06
N GLY A 191 -21.61 9.88 0.00
CA GLY A 191 -21.03 9.24 -1.18
C GLY A 191 -19.83 9.99 -1.74
N LEU A 192 -19.67 10.00 -3.08
CA LEU A 192 -18.55 10.65 -3.76
C LEU A 192 -18.56 12.17 -3.56
N VAL A 193 -17.38 12.71 -3.22
CA VAL A 193 -17.16 14.15 -3.06
C VAL A 193 -15.86 14.56 -3.80
N PRO A 194 -15.69 15.86 -4.13
CA PRO A 194 -14.41 16.34 -4.65
C PRO A 194 -13.26 16.08 -3.67
N HIS A 195 -12.07 15.77 -4.19
CA HIS A 195 -10.88 15.52 -3.40
C HIS A 195 -9.74 16.50 -3.78
N PRO A 196 -8.77 16.76 -2.86
CA PRO A 196 -7.69 17.70 -3.09
C PRO A 196 -6.54 17.14 -3.92
N PHE A 197 -6.54 15.85 -4.23
CA PHE A 197 -5.44 15.21 -4.95
C PHE A 197 -5.46 15.60 -6.43
N PRO A 198 -4.27 15.74 -7.05
CA PRO A 198 -4.18 15.97 -8.48
C PRO A 198 -4.75 14.79 -9.26
N LYS A 199 -5.05 15.00 -10.52
CA LYS A 199 -5.41 13.89 -11.43
C LYS A 199 -4.18 13.03 -11.69
N VAL A 200 -4.41 11.73 -11.85
CA VAL A 200 -3.38 10.77 -12.24
C VAL A 200 -2.74 11.24 -13.55
N PRO A 201 -1.40 11.42 -13.60
CA PRO A 201 -0.74 11.90 -14.81
C PRO A 201 -0.84 10.86 -15.93
N GLY A 202 -1.18 11.32 -17.13
CA GLY A 202 -1.04 10.53 -18.36
C GLY A 202 -2.03 9.37 -18.57
N ARG A 203 -3.15 9.35 -17.82
CA ARG A 203 -4.23 8.35 -18.02
C ARG A 203 -5.58 8.96 -18.32
#